data_dc24152eb86b6d1be129a89a9a939ea6
#
_entry.id   dc24152eb86b6d1be129a89a9a939ea6
#
_cell.length_a   1.000
_cell.length_b   1.000
_cell.length_c   1.000
_cell.angle_alpha   90.00
_cell.angle_beta   90.00
_cell.angle_gamma   90.00
#
_symmetry.space_group_name_H-M   'P 1'
#
loop_
_entity.id
_entity.type
_entity.pdbx_description
1 polymer ?
#
loop_
_entity_poly.entity_id
_entity_poly.type
_entity_poly.pdbx_seq_one_letter_code
_entity_poly.pdbx_strand_id
1 'polypeptide(L)'
;MSAKSKKRGRPVLHAATVLALLAGSAYLTVELRKDEQAKAPAVQAITDIPALTSGNGSTAGEQTWERLQNPARSVLRGGDGEILATFTDDARTATLTGPSRTFDEPTNTKSRVVTENWVRLMPEAWKKGAEKEKWFKDWFKEYFGSEEDDIFAFAFQYVEGAPIKKDDEGVPYSGDAFFGPIDESNPTNRLEQSDFYDYLGIPYTFRDGTTMQPEQPKYRALDCSGFIRTVFGYRARYPLMATDKAGDGLPRTANGMTRSDVGVDIYKLQGPAPWYTRPESTSKLQPGDLVFFKMDKRTGNRMDHVGLYMGNDTDGHQIFVSSRKEVNGPTIGDQGGTSRLDGNGFYAGLLRAAKRL
;
A
#
# COMPACT_ATOMS: atom_id res chain seq x y z
N MET A 1 -69.51 24.15 -9.42
CA MET A 1 -68.92 23.45 -8.27
C MET A 1 -68.41 22.12 -8.78
N SER A 2 -67.09 21.99 -9.00
CA SER A 2 -66.47 20.77 -9.56
C SER A 2 -65.56 20.18 -8.48
N ALA A 3 -65.83 18.94 -8.08
CA ALA A 3 -65.09 18.22 -7.06
C ALA A 3 -63.81 17.60 -7.68
N LYS A 4 -62.63 17.96 -7.11
CA LYS A 4 -61.33 17.36 -7.44
C LYS A 4 -61.20 16.02 -6.74
N SER A 5 -61.11 14.95 -7.52
CA SER A 5 -60.74 13.60 -7.10
C SER A 5 -59.26 13.54 -6.75
N LYS A 6 -58.90 13.20 -5.52
CA LYS A 6 -57.53 12.87 -5.07
C LYS A 6 -57.21 11.43 -5.46
N LYS A 7 -56.25 11.25 -6.39
CA LYS A 7 -55.64 9.94 -6.63
C LYS A 7 -54.70 9.57 -5.46
N ARG A 8 -55.07 8.57 -4.67
CA ARG A 8 -54.17 7.93 -3.68
C ARG A 8 -53.11 7.08 -4.43
N GLY A 9 -51.87 7.49 -4.33
CA GLY A 9 -50.74 6.72 -4.86
C GLY A 9 -50.54 5.40 -4.08
N ARG A 10 -50.03 4.40 -4.77
CA ARG A 10 -49.87 3.01 -4.31
C ARG A 10 -48.51 2.80 -3.60
N PRO A 11 -48.41 2.79 -2.25
CA PRO A 11 -47.15 2.51 -1.54
C PRO A 11 -46.77 1.03 -1.53
N VAL A 12 -47.75 0.12 -1.84
CA VAL A 12 -47.54 -1.33 -1.73
C VAL A 12 -46.63 -1.88 -2.86
N LEU A 13 -46.67 -1.27 -4.05
CA LEU A 13 -45.90 -1.75 -5.20
C LEU A 13 -44.37 -1.48 -5.01
N HIS A 14 -44.01 -0.40 -4.37
CA HIS A 14 -42.61 -0.04 -4.12
C HIS A 14 -41.96 -0.93 -3.03
N ALA A 15 -42.73 -1.28 -1.99
CA ALA A 15 -42.24 -2.19 -0.94
C ALA A 15 -41.99 -3.61 -1.48
N ALA A 16 -42.83 -4.11 -2.36
CA ALA A 16 -42.65 -5.42 -2.99
C ALA A 16 -41.45 -5.47 -3.93
N THR A 17 -41.17 -4.37 -4.66
CA THR A 17 -40.01 -4.29 -5.55
C THR A 17 -38.68 -4.21 -4.77
N VAL A 18 -38.63 -3.47 -3.66
CA VAL A 18 -37.43 -3.39 -2.80
C VAL A 18 -37.13 -4.72 -2.12
N LEU A 19 -38.16 -5.43 -1.64
CA LEU A 19 -37.99 -6.77 -1.05
C LEU A 19 -37.54 -7.81 -2.08
N ALA A 20 -38.00 -7.75 -3.31
CA ALA A 20 -37.58 -8.65 -4.38
C ALA A 20 -36.10 -8.38 -4.79
N LEU A 21 -35.67 -7.12 -4.81
CA LEU A 21 -34.29 -6.75 -5.10
C LEU A 21 -33.33 -7.18 -3.97
N LEU A 22 -33.74 -7.03 -2.70
CA LEU A 22 -32.94 -7.49 -1.55
C LEU A 22 -32.84 -9.01 -1.49
N ALA A 23 -33.93 -9.73 -1.77
CA ALA A 23 -33.91 -11.20 -1.83
C ALA A 23 -33.08 -11.71 -3.02
N GLY A 24 -33.15 -11.04 -4.18
CA GLY A 24 -32.35 -11.36 -5.36
C GLY A 24 -30.84 -11.12 -5.12
N SER A 25 -30.47 -10.03 -4.45
CA SER A 25 -29.07 -9.75 -4.13
C SER A 25 -28.50 -10.73 -3.11
N ALA A 26 -29.28 -11.12 -2.08
CA ALA A 26 -28.88 -12.14 -1.11
C ALA A 26 -28.73 -13.52 -1.77
N TYR A 27 -29.62 -13.90 -2.68
CA TYR A 27 -29.53 -15.16 -3.41
C TYR A 27 -28.30 -15.21 -4.32
N LEU A 28 -28.04 -14.13 -5.10
CA LEU A 28 -26.84 -14.02 -5.92
C LEU A 28 -25.55 -14.06 -5.11
N THR A 29 -25.53 -13.45 -3.92
CA THR A 29 -24.37 -13.48 -3.05
C THR A 29 -24.11 -14.90 -2.50
N VAL A 30 -25.16 -15.65 -2.19
CA VAL A 30 -25.05 -17.05 -1.72
C VAL A 30 -24.61 -17.98 -2.86
N GLU A 31 -25.13 -17.81 -4.07
CA GLU A 31 -24.71 -18.60 -5.24
C GLU A 31 -23.26 -18.31 -5.64
N LEU A 32 -22.85 -17.03 -5.67
CA LEU A 32 -21.44 -16.64 -5.93
C LEU A 32 -20.49 -17.23 -4.89
N ARG A 33 -20.87 -17.27 -3.60
CA ARG A 33 -20.08 -17.92 -2.56
C ARG A 33 -20.00 -19.43 -2.72
N LYS A 34 -21.07 -20.09 -3.18
CA LYS A 34 -21.04 -21.52 -3.47
C LYS A 34 -20.14 -21.86 -4.66
N ASP A 35 -20.16 -21.04 -5.71
CA ASP A 35 -19.27 -21.22 -6.87
C ASP A 35 -17.79 -20.97 -6.53
N GLU A 36 -17.49 -20.02 -5.63
CA GLU A 36 -16.13 -19.83 -5.11
C GLU A 36 -15.67 -21.01 -4.25
N GLN A 37 -16.54 -21.56 -3.40
CA GLN A 37 -16.23 -22.76 -2.60
C GLN A 37 -16.06 -24.04 -3.44
N ALA A 38 -16.79 -24.17 -4.53
CA ALA A 38 -16.67 -25.31 -5.44
C ALA A 38 -15.38 -25.30 -6.29
N LYS A 39 -14.68 -24.19 -6.37
CA LYS A 39 -13.39 -24.00 -7.09
C LYS A 39 -12.18 -23.88 -6.18
N ALA A 40 -12.33 -24.05 -4.88
CA ALA A 40 -11.23 -23.95 -3.93
C ALA A 40 -10.22 -25.10 -4.18
N PRO A 41 -8.93 -24.79 -4.37
CA PRO A 41 -7.90 -25.85 -4.45
C PRO A 41 -7.79 -26.54 -3.09
N ALA A 42 -7.44 -27.82 -3.11
CA ALA A 42 -7.32 -28.65 -1.92
C ALA A 42 -6.43 -28.00 -0.85
N VAL A 43 -7.00 -27.81 0.34
CA VAL A 43 -6.29 -27.35 1.52
C VAL A 43 -5.36 -28.44 2.01
N GLN A 44 -4.06 -28.16 2.09
CA GLN A 44 -3.09 -29.07 2.69
C GLN A 44 -2.82 -28.62 4.14
N ALA A 45 -3.20 -29.45 5.10
CA ALA A 45 -2.79 -29.26 6.48
C ALA A 45 -1.27 -29.53 6.61
N ILE A 46 -0.54 -28.59 7.17
CA ILE A 46 0.90 -28.72 7.48
C ILE A 46 1.02 -28.71 9.00
N THR A 47 1.30 -29.88 9.58
CA THR A 47 1.33 -30.12 11.02
C THR A 47 2.65 -29.77 11.71
N ASP A 48 3.67 -29.26 10.98
CA ASP A 48 5.04 -29.10 11.50
C ASP A 48 5.51 -27.65 11.72
N ILE A 49 4.58 -26.68 11.84
CA ILE A 49 4.93 -25.36 12.38
C ILE A 49 4.74 -25.42 13.89
N PRO A 50 5.76 -25.07 14.71
CA PRO A 50 5.59 -25.00 16.14
C PRO A 50 4.41 -24.07 16.45
N ALA A 51 3.46 -24.52 17.27
CA ALA A 51 2.37 -23.67 17.73
C ALA A 51 2.95 -22.44 18.40
N LEU A 52 2.89 -21.29 17.71
CA LEU A 52 3.31 -20.02 18.24
C LEU A 52 2.23 -19.59 19.21
N THR A 53 2.52 -19.65 20.50
CA THR A 53 1.67 -19.08 21.55
C THR A 53 1.72 -17.57 21.41
N SER A 54 0.74 -17.00 20.73
CA SER A 54 0.46 -15.58 20.76
C SER A 54 -0.03 -15.22 22.17
N GLY A 55 0.63 -14.27 22.80
CA GLY A 55 0.13 -13.72 24.07
C GLY A 55 -1.10 -12.87 23.81
N ASN A 56 -2.24 -13.48 23.85
CA ASN A 56 -3.60 -13.09 24.24
C ASN A 56 -4.63 -13.93 23.49
N GLY A 57 -5.12 -14.97 24.17
CA GLY A 57 -6.53 -15.38 24.13
C GLY A 57 -7.14 -15.97 22.85
N SER A 58 -6.38 -16.38 21.83
CA SER A 58 -6.93 -17.19 20.74
C SER A 58 -6.51 -18.65 20.92
N THR A 59 -7.48 -19.56 21.03
CA THR A 59 -7.25 -21.01 21.05
C THR A 59 -6.47 -21.40 19.80
N ALA A 60 -5.33 -22.09 19.98
CA ALA A 60 -4.50 -22.61 18.90
C ALA A 60 -5.31 -23.64 18.08
N GLY A 61 -6.11 -23.13 17.13
CA GLY A 61 -6.72 -23.93 16.07
C GLY A 61 -5.65 -24.36 15.06
N GLU A 62 -5.95 -25.43 14.33
CA GLU A 62 -5.08 -25.93 13.27
C GLU A 62 -4.87 -24.86 12.19
N GLN A 63 -3.61 -24.44 11.96
CA GLN A 63 -3.27 -23.48 10.91
C GLN A 63 -3.22 -24.19 9.57
N THR A 64 -3.76 -23.54 8.52
CA THR A 64 -3.85 -24.11 7.17
C THR A 64 -3.29 -23.15 6.12
N TRP A 65 -2.62 -23.69 5.10
CA TRP A 65 -2.15 -22.94 3.96
C TRP A 65 -3.12 -23.08 2.79
N GLU A 66 -3.60 -21.94 2.31
CA GLU A 66 -4.43 -21.84 1.11
C GLU A 66 -3.65 -21.24 -0.04
N ARG A 67 -3.88 -21.76 -1.26
CA ARG A 67 -3.25 -21.21 -2.47
C ARG A 67 -4.26 -20.47 -3.31
N LEU A 68 -4.04 -19.17 -3.53
CA LEU A 68 -4.89 -18.29 -4.32
C LEU A 68 -4.16 -17.84 -5.60
N GLN A 69 -4.95 -17.36 -6.59
CA GLN A 69 -4.49 -16.86 -7.88
C GLN A 69 -4.91 -15.40 -8.08
N ASN A 70 -4.28 -14.73 -9.05
CA ASN A 70 -4.59 -13.35 -9.47
C ASN A 70 -4.45 -12.27 -8.39
N PRO A 71 -3.25 -12.05 -7.82
CA PRO A 71 -1.95 -12.67 -8.12
C PRO A 71 -1.79 -14.04 -7.44
N ALA A 72 -0.84 -14.85 -7.92
CA ALA A 72 -0.48 -16.11 -7.29
C ALA A 72 0.09 -15.82 -5.89
N ARG A 73 -0.52 -16.42 -4.84
CA ARG A 73 -0.15 -16.16 -3.45
C ARG A 73 -0.52 -17.31 -2.53
N SER A 74 0.20 -17.43 -1.43
CA SER A 74 -0.13 -18.32 -0.32
C SER A 74 -0.72 -17.51 0.83
N VAL A 75 -1.76 -18.04 1.44
CA VAL A 75 -2.43 -17.43 2.60
C VAL A 75 -2.38 -18.42 3.75
N LEU A 76 -1.89 -17.97 4.89
CA LEU A 76 -1.97 -18.71 6.15
C LEU A 76 -3.27 -18.34 6.85
N ARG A 77 -4.07 -19.35 7.19
CA ARG A 77 -5.31 -19.19 7.95
C ARG A 77 -5.22 -19.83 9.32
N GLY A 78 -5.89 -19.23 10.28
CA GLY A 78 -6.12 -19.81 11.60
C GLY A 78 -7.29 -20.80 11.62
N GLY A 79 -7.57 -21.35 12.80
CA GLY A 79 -8.55 -22.43 12.97
C GLY A 79 -10.01 -22.05 12.70
N ASP A 80 -10.36 -20.79 12.81
CA ASP A 80 -11.68 -20.23 12.47
C ASP A 80 -11.73 -19.64 11.03
N GLY A 81 -10.65 -19.83 10.25
CA GLY A 81 -10.55 -19.41 8.84
C GLY A 81 -10.10 -17.98 8.64
N GLU A 82 -9.77 -17.23 9.70
CA GLU A 82 -9.21 -15.88 9.61
C GLU A 82 -7.86 -15.87 8.89
N ILE A 83 -7.55 -14.79 8.17
CA ILE A 83 -6.27 -14.63 7.52
C ILE A 83 -5.23 -14.18 8.54
N LEU A 84 -4.21 -14.99 8.76
CA LEU A 84 -3.07 -14.68 9.62
C LEU A 84 -1.93 -14.03 8.84
N ALA A 85 -1.71 -14.45 7.59
CA ALA A 85 -0.67 -13.88 6.75
C ALA A 85 -0.94 -14.10 5.25
N THR A 86 -0.42 -13.20 4.41
CA THR A 86 -0.50 -13.30 2.95
C THR A 86 0.88 -13.06 2.33
N PHE A 87 1.30 -14.00 1.45
CA PHE A 87 2.59 -14.02 0.78
C PHE A 87 2.37 -14.15 -0.72
N THR A 88 2.76 -13.14 -1.49
CA THR A 88 2.61 -13.14 -2.96
C THR A 88 3.87 -13.70 -3.61
N ASP A 89 3.72 -14.58 -4.59
CA ASP A 89 4.84 -15.15 -5.33
C ASP A 89 5.68 -14.03 -5.95
N ASP A 90 7.00 -14.19 -5.85
CA ASP A 90 8.03 -13.29 -6.34
C ASP A 90 8.06 -11.91 -5.65
N ALA A 91 7.21 -11.66 -4.64
CA ALA A 91 7.27 -10.48 -3.80
C ALA A 91 8.02 -10.76 -2.49
N ARG A 92 8.68 -9.73 -1.96
CA ARG A 92 9.31 -9.74 -0.64
C ARG A 92 8.44 -9.09 0.44
N THR A 93 7.39 -8.37 0.04
CA THR A 93 6.43 -7.76 0.97
C THR A 93 5.41 -8.80 1.39
N ALA A 94 5.27 -9.02 2.71
CA ALA A 94 4.25 -9.85 3.32
C ALA A 94 3.32 -8.99 4.17
N THR A 95 2.03 -9.35 4.23
CA THR A 95 1.06 -8.76 5.15
C THR A 95 0.72 -9.79 6.22
N LEU A 96 0.99 -9.44 7.47
CA LEU A 96 0.71 -10.26 8.65
C LEU A 96 -0.46 -9.63 9.41
N THR A 97 -1.31 -10.44 10.03
CA THR A 97 -2.34 -9.96 10.95
C THR A 97 -1.75 -9.85 12.36
N GLY A 98 -2.01 -8.76 13.03
CA GLY A 98 -1.51 -8.48 14.38
C GLY A 98 -2.42 -7.52 15.14
N PRO A 99 -1.96 -6.99 16.29
CA PRO A 99 -2.74 -6.05 17.09
C PRO A 99 -3.23 -4.86 16.26
N SER A 100 -4.48 -4.45 16.51
CA SER A 100 -5.09 -3.29 15.85
C SER A 100 -4.36 -2.00 16.22
N ARG A 101 -4.10 -1.16 15.24
CA ARG A 101 -3.43 0.12 15.40
C ARG A 101 -4.01 1.19 14.48
N THR A 102 -3.78 2.45 14.85
CA THR A 102 -4.35 3.58 14.15
C THR A 102 -3.25 4.44 13.54
N PHE A 103 -3.47 4.85 12.28
CA PHE A 103 -2.68 5.87 11.59
C PHE A 103 -3.59 7.03 11.25
N ASP A 104 -3.26 8.21 11.74
CA ASP A 104 -3.99 9.45 11.47
C ASP A 104 -3.03 10.64 11.33
N GLU A 105 -3.56 11.70 10.78
CA GLU A 105 -2.83 12.91 10.42
C GLU A 105 -3.78 14.10 10.52
N PRO A 106 -4.10 14.52 11.74
CA PRO A 106 -5.21 15.46 12.00
C PRO A 106 -5.01 16.87 11.46
N THR A 107 -3.77 17.25 11.10
CA THR A 107 -3.49 18.59 10.53
C THR A 107 -3.93 18.73 9.08
N ASN A 108 -3.77 17.69 8.26
CA ASN A 108 -4.02 17.75 6.82
C ASN A 108 -5.32 17.07 6.39
N THR A 109 -5.87 16.20 7.24
CA THR A 109 -7.04 15.39 6.90
C THR A 109 -7.76 14.91 8.15
N LYS A 110 -9.03 14.50 7.97
CA LYS A 110 -9.77 13.71 8.97
C LYS A 110 -9.69 12.20 8.67
N SER A 111 -9.00 11.79 7.61
CA SER A 111 -8.83 10.39 7.27
C SER A 111 -8.05 9.68 8.37
N ARG A 112 -8.53 8.51 8.75
CA ARG A 112 -7.93 7.65 9.76
C ARG A 112 -7.95 6.21 9.28
N VAL A 113 -6.84 5.53 9.34
CA VAL A 113 -6.72 4.10 9.00
C VAL A 113 -6.57 3.32 10.29
N VAL A 114 -7.57 2.48 10.60
CA VAL A 114 -7.50 1.49 11.69
C VAL A 114 -7.26 0.14 11.05
N THR A 115 -6.18 -0.52 11.40
CA THR A 115 -5.75 -1.73 10.70
C THR A 115 -5.08 -2.74 11.63
N GLU A 116 -5.31 -4.01 11.35
CA GLU A 116 -4.60 -5.15 11.91
C GLU A 116 -3.48 -5.64 10.97
N ASN A 117 -3.31 -5.00 9.80
CA ASN A 117 -2.28 -5.37 8.84
C ASN A 117 -0.92 -4.82 9.27
N TRP A 118 0.05 -5.71 9.38
CA TRP A 118 1.46 -5.45 9.62
C TRP A 118 2.24 -5.81 8.36
N VAL A 119 2.78 -4.81 7.69
CA VAL A 119 3.46 -4.98 6.39
C VAL A 119 4.95 -5.13 6.61
N ARG A 120 5.49 -6.32 6.36
CA ARG A 120 6.87 -6.69 6.63
C ARG A 120 7.62 -7.03 5.35
N LEU A 121 8.92 -6.77 5.33
CA LEU A 121 9.79 -7.18 4.25
C LEU A 121 10.50 -8.49 4.59
N MET A 122 10.33 -9.50 3.76
CA MET A 122 11.05 -10.77 3.87
C MET A 122 12.48 -10.66 3.33
N PRO A 123 13.43 -11.46 3.84
CA PRO A 123 14.80 -11.48 3.33
C PRO A 123 14.89 -11.95 1.88
N GLU A 124 13.99 -12.83 1.45
CA GLU A 124 13.89 -13.38 0.11
C GLU A 124 12.49 -13.20 -0.47
N ALA A 125 12.36 -13.25 -1.80
CA ALA A 125 11.07 -13.24 -2.47
C ALA A 125 10.32 -14.56 -2.21
N TRP A 126 9.02 -14.45 -1.92
CA TRP A 126 8.19 -15.63 -1.67
C TRP A 126 8.08 -16.52 -2.90
N LYS A 127 8.14 -17.82 -2.67
CA LYS A 127 7.81 -18.86 -3.67
C LYS A 127 6.93 -19.89 -3.00
N LYS A 128 6.05 -20.51 -3.77
CA LYS A 128 5.25 -21.64 -3.28
C LYS A 128 6.17 -22.69 -2.65
N GLY A 129 5.92 -23.04 -1.39
CA GLY A 129 6.74 -24.01 -0.66
C GLY A 129 7.78 -23.37 0.27
N ALA A 130 7.98 -22.04 0.20
CA ALA A 130 8.93 -21.33 1.05
C ALA A 130 8.58 -21.41 2.54
N GLU A 131 7.35 -21.75 2.89
CA GLU A 131 6.94 -22.02 4.27
C GLU A 131 7.74 -23.16 4.94
N LYS A 132 8.40 -24.01 4.15
CA LYS A 132 9.25 -25.11 4.62
C LYS A 132 10.70 -24.71 4.82
N GLU A 133 11.11 -23.61 4.21
CA GLU A 133 12.49 -23.12 4.23
C GLU A 133 12.88 -22.56 5.61
N LYS A 134 14.16 -22.74 5.96
CA LYS A 134 14.68 -22.27 7.26
C LYS A 134 14.59 -20.74 7.38
N TRP A 135 14.96 -20.01 6.33
CA TRP A 135 14.92 -18.55 6.35
C TRP A 135 13.53 -17.99 6.66
N PHE A 136 12.49 -18.62 6.07
CA PHE A 136 11.10 -18.22 6.31
C PHE A 136 10.67 -18.51 7.74
N LYS A 137 10.96 -19.70 8.25
CA LYS A 137 10.59 -20.11 9.62
C LYS A 137 11.21 -19.16 10.65
N ASP A 138 12.50 -18.80 10.46
CA ASP A 138 13.20 -17.88 11.35
C ASP A 138 12.58 -16.49 11.28
N TRP A 139 12.38 -15.96 10.07
CA TRP A 139 11.76 -14.66 9.84
C TRP A 139 10.31 -14.60 10.36
N PHE A 140 9.50 -15.63 10.09
CA PHE A 140 8.11 -15.66 10.54
C PHE A 140 8.00 -15.72 12.06
N LYS A 141 8.86 -16.49 12.71
CA LYS A 141 8.96 -16.54 14.18
C LYS A 141 9.32 -15.19 14.78
N GLU A 142 10.19 -14.42 14.13
CA GLU A 142 10.63 -13.10 14.57
C GLU A 142 9.52 -12.06 14.45
N TYR A 143 8.80 -12.07 13.32
CA TYR A 143 7.90 -10.96 12.97
C TYR A 143 6.41 -11.24 13.16
N PHE A 144 5.97 -12.49 13.23
CA PHE A 144 4.56 -12.79 13.45
C PHE A 144 4.16 -12.45 14.89
N GLY A 145 3.20 -11.51 15.03
CA GLY A 145 2.79 -10.98 16.34
C GLY A 145 3.76 -9.95 16.94
N SER A 146 4.85 -9.59 16.25
CA SER A 146 5.76 -8.52 16.67
C SER A 146 5.14 -7.14 16.45
N GLU A 147 5.28 -6.26 17.44
CA GLU A 147 4.85 -4.85 17.39
C GLU A 147 6.01 -3.89 17.03
N GLU A 148 7.15 -4.41 16.59
CA GLU A 148 8.22 -3.57 16.06
C GLU A 148 7.77 -2.77 14.84
N ASP A 149 8.43 -1.63 14.61
CA ASP A 149 8.15 -0.77 13.45
C ASP A 149 8.18 -1.57 12.15
N ASP A 150 7.11 -1.46 11.38
CA ASP A 150 6.94 -2.04 10.05
C ASP A 150 6.93 -0.96 8.97
N ILE A 151 6.62 -1.34 7.73
CA ILE A 151 6.54 -0.42 6.58
C ILE A 151 5.61 0.77 6.87
N PHE A 152 4.46 0.54 7.51
CA PHE A 152 3.52 1.62 7.83
C PHE A 152 4.03 2.51 8.96
N ALA A 153 4.58 1.92 10.01
CA ALA A 153 5.19 2.68 11.09
C ALA A 153 6.35 3.54 10.57
N PHE A 154 7.20 2.98 9.68
CA PHE A 154 8.25 3.77 9.04
C PHE A 154 7.68 4.93 8.21
N ALA A 155 6.63 4.70 7.43
CA ALA A 155 6.01 5.75 6.63
C ALA A 155 5.50 6.93 7.48
N PHE A 156 4.86 6.65 8.61
CA PHE A 156 4.31 7.66 9.51
C PHE A 156 5.36 8.40 10.36
N GLN A 157 6.59 7.95 10.36
CA GLN A 157 7.69 8.68 10.98
C GLN A 157 8.18 9.89 10.16
N TYR A 158 7.55 10.18 9.01
CA TYR A 158 7.91 11.30 8.13
C TYR A 158 6.76 12.26 7.84
N VAL A 159 5.54 12.00 8.34
CA VAL A 159 4.40 12.89 8.20
C VAL A 159 4.59 14.18 9.02
N GLU A 160 3.80 15.21 8.71
CA GLU A 160 3.84 16.49 9.43
C GLU A 160 3.74 16.29 10.95
N GLY A 161 4.64 16.96 11.68
CA GLY A 161 4.69 16.88 13.15
C GLY A 161 5.34 15.61 13.71
N ALA A 162 5.82 14.66 12.87
CA ALA A 162 6.54 13.50 13.36
C ALA A 162 7.82 13.91 14.11
N PRO A 163 8.10 13.32 15.29
CA PRO A 163 9.24 13.70 16.10
C PRO A 163 10.56 13.31 15.45
N ILE A 164 11.54 14.22 15.49
CA ILE A 164 12.89 13.95 14.99
C ILE A 164 13.57 12.93 15.90
N LYS A 165 14.03 11.81 15.28
CA LYS A 165 14.92 10.84 15.92
C LYS A 165 16.26 10.84 15.21
N LYS A 166 17.33 10.69 15.97
CA LYS A 166 18.72 10.66 15.47
C LYS A 166 19.37 9.35 15.88
N ASP A 167 20.30 8.89 15.07
CA ASP A 167 21.20 7.80 15.44
C ASP A 167 22.32 8.28 16.36
N ASP A 168 23.24 7.37 16.70
CA ASP A 168 24.36 7.65 17.60
C ASP A 168 25.38 8.66 17.00
N GLU A 169 25.40 8.78 15.67
CA GLU A 169 26.21 9.76 14.94
C GLU A 169 25.51 11.13 14.82
N GLY A 170 24.27 11.23 15.31
CA GLY A 170 23.46 12.46 15.28
C GLY A 170 22.74 12.70 13.95
N VAL A 171 22.72 11.72 13.04
CA VAL A 171 22.02 11.79 11.76
C VAL A 171 20.50 11.64 11.97
N PRO A 172 19.67 12.56 11.48
CA PRO A 172 18.22 12.49 11.65
C PRO A 172 17.61 11.42 10.72
N TYR A 173 17.40 10.23 11.20
CA TYR A 173 16.86 9.12 10.41
C TYR A 173 15.33 9.08 10.35
N SER A 174 14.64 9.85 11.16
CA SER A 174 13.17 10.04 11.09
C SER A 174 12.77 11.43 11.58
N GLY A 175 11.53 11.80 11.33
CA GLY A 175 10.90 13.05 11.72
C GLY A 175 10.25 13.72 10.52
N ASP A 176 9.45 14.75 10.77
CA ASP A 176 8.77 15.56 9.78
C ASP A 176 9.62 15.84 8.54
N ALA A 177 9.10 15.50 7.36
CA ALA A 177 9.77 15.68 6.08
C ALA A 177 8.96 16.61 5.18
N PHE A 178 9.62 17.55 4.52
CA PHE A 178 8.97 18.33 3.48
C PHE A 178 9.21 17.71 2.08
N PHE A 179 8.44 18.15 1.07
CA PHE A 179 8.51 17.58 -0.28
C PHE A 179 9.81 17.95 -1.02
N GLY A 180 10.19 19.22 -0.95
CA GLY A 180 11.33 19.77 -1.65
C GLY A 180 11.40 21.30 -1.54
N PRO A 181 12.53 21.92 -1.88
CA PRO A 181 12.69 23.36 -1.83
C PRO A 181 11.74 24.09 -2.79
N ILE A 182 11.45 25.33 -2.48
CA ILE A 182 10.68 26.20 -3.36
C ILE A 182 11.49 26.44 -4.63
N ASP A 183 10.83 26.39 -5.78
CA ASP A 183 11.41 26.77 -7.07
C ASP A 183 11.53 28.29 -7.14
N GLU A 184 12.76 28.81 -7.19
CA GLU A 184 13.01 30.26 -7.22
C GLU A 184 12.39 30.93 -8.46
N SER A 185 12.26 30.19 -9.57
CA SER A 185 11.63 30.69 -10.80
C SER A 185 10.09 30.66 -10.74
N ASN A 186 9.52 29.88 -9.85
CA ASN A 186 8.09 29.75 -9.64
C ASN A 186 7.77 29.44 -8.16
N PRO A 187 7.60 30.48 -7.31
CA PRO A 187 7.40 30.29 -5.87
C PRO A 187 6.17 29.50 -5.44
N THR A 188 5.26 29.21 -6.38
CA THR A 188 4.11 28.34 -6.14
C THR A 188 4.42 26.86 -6.39
N ASN A 189 5.62 26.56 -6.91
CA ASN A 189 6.07 25.21 -7.19
C ASN A 189 7.20 24.77 -6.24
N ARG A 190 7.32 23.46 -6.03
CA ARG A 190 8.43 22.86 -5.30
C ARG A 190 9.24 21.97 -6.23
N LEU A 191 10.56 22.00 -6.06
CA LEU A 191 11.47 21.16 -6.83
C LEU A 191 11.33 19.70 -6.35
N GLU A 192 11.45 18.80 -7.31
CA GLU A 192 11.50 17.35 -7.12
C GLU A 192 12.94 16.87 -6.95
N GLN A 193 13.14 15.56 -6.97
CA GLN A 193 14.42 14.87 -6.88
C GLN A 193 15.08 14.93 -5.51
N SER A 194 14.28 15.03 -4.43
CA SER A 194 14.74 14.86 -3.06
C SER A 194 14.63 13.38 -2.65
N ASP A 195 15.74 12.77 -2.32
CA ASP A 195 15.83 11.35 -1.96
C ASP A 195 16.23 11.17 -0.47
N PHE A 196 16.28 9.94 0.02
CA PHE A 196 16.59 9.64 1.41
C PHE A 196 17.97 10.18 1.87
N TYR A 197 18.99 10.21 1.01
CA TYR A 197 20.30 10.77 1.35
C TYR A 197 20.24 12.29 1.49
N ASP A 198 19.39 12.99 0.73
CA ASP A 198 19.10 14.41 0.94
C ASP A 198 18.41 14.64 2.28
N TYR A 199 17.39 13.81 2.59
CA TYR A 199 16.72 13.89 3.89
C TYR A 199 17.68 13.72 5.06
N LEU A 200 18.56 12.74 4.99
CA LEU A 200 19.56 12.44 6.01
C LEU A 200 20.67 13.49 6.10
N GLY A 201 20.96 14.19 5.01
CA GLY A 201 22.07 15.13 4.90
C GLY A 201 23.45 14.48 4.86
N ILE A 202 23.55 13.21 4.48
CA ILE A 202 24.80 12.44 4.40
C ILE A 202 24.94 11.75 3.04
N PRO A 203 26.19 11.54 2.56
CA PRO A 203 26.43 10.76 1.34
C PRO A 203 25.95 9.33 1.48
N TYR A 204 25.52 8.74 0.35
CA TYR A 204 25.16 7.32 0.30
C TYR A 204 25.80 6.63 -0.90
N THR A 205 26.46 5.49 -0.64
CA THR A 205 27.06 4.65 -1.68
C THR A 205 26.15 3.45 -1.95
N PHE A 206 25.66 3.36 -3.18
CA PHE A 206 24.81 2.26 -3.65
C PHE A 206 25.64 1.00 -3.90
N ARG A 207 24.94 -0.15 -4.08
CA ARG A 207 25.62 -1.45 -4.30
C ARG A 207 26.47 -1.50 -5.57
N ASP A 208 26.14 -0.70 -6.57
CA ASP A 208 26.91 -0.57 -7.82
C ASP A 208 28.15 0.33 -7.70
N GLY A 209 28.44 0.82 -6.49
CA GLY A 209 29.55 1.73 -6.20
C GLY A 209 29.26 3.20 -6.48
N THR A 210 28.07 3.54 -7.03
CA THR A 210 27.68 4.94 -7.24
C THR A 210 27.48 5.63 -5.90
N THR A 211 28.15 6.77 -5.68
CA THR A 211 27.94 7.59 -4.49
C THR A 211 27.18 8.86 -4.85
N MET A 212 26.06 9.08 -4.15
CA MET A 212 25.29 10.32 -4.23
C MET A 212 25.59 11.22 -3.04
N GLN A 213 25.71 12.51 -3.29
CA GLN A 213 25.89 13.53 -2.29
C GLN A 213 24.56 14.21 -1.97
N PRO A 214 24.28 14.52 -0.70
CA PRO A 214 23.10 15.29 -0.35
C PRO A 214 23.22 16.74 -0.82
N GLU A 215 22.11 17.32 -1.26
CA GLU A 215 22.03 18.72 -1.63
C GLU A 215 21.46 19.56 -0.48
N GLN A 216 22.21 20.51 0.03
CA GLN A 216 21.84 21.31 1.21
C GLN A 216 20.43 21.93 1.14
N PRO A 217 19.93 22.45 0.00
CA PRO A 217 18.55 22.94 -0.08
C PRO A 217 17.48 21.86 0.05
N LYS A 218 17.86 20.59 -0.09
CA LYS A 218 16.96 19.42 0.00
C LYS A 218 17.05 18.70 1.36
N TYR A 219 17.85 19.19 2.31
CA TYR A 219 17.93 18.56 3.62
C TYR A 219 16.56 18.46 4.26
N ARG A 220 16.21 17.27 4.76
CA ARG A 220 14.90 16.93 5.30
C ARG A 220 13.77 16.86 4.26
N ALA A 221 14.10 16.86 2.96
CA ALA A 221 13.12 16.73 1.89
C ALA A 221 13.02 15.29 1.37
N LEU A 222 11.82 14.89 0.99
CA LEU A 222 11.51 13.62 0.32
C LEU A 222 10.45 13.88 -0.75
N ASP A 223 10.79 13.71 -2.03
CA ASP A 223 9.77 13.67 -3.08
C ASP A 223 8.96 12.35 -3.00
N CYS A 224 7.99 12.13 -3.88
CA CYS A 224 7.13 10.95 -3.81
C CYS A 224 7.92 9.63 -3.87
N SER A 225 8.87 9.52 -4.77
CA SER A 225 9.72 8.34 -4.92
C SER A 225 10.82 8.26 -3.84
N GLY A 226 11.37 9.40 -3.43
CA GLY A 226 12.31 9.49 -2.32
C GLY A 226 11.69 9.02 -1.01
N PHE A 227 10.43 9.35 -0.76
CA PHE A 227 9.67 8.84 0.39
C PHE A 227 9.55 7.31 0.35
N ILE A 228 9.14 6.71 -0.76
CA ILE A 228 9.06 5.26 -0.92
C ILE A 228 10.44 4.60 -0.72
N ARG A 229 11.50 5.19 -1.28
CA ARG A 229 12.88 4.70 -1.13
C ARG A 229 13.40 4.84 0.30
N THR A 230 12.95 5.86 1.03
CA THR A 230 13.23 5.97 2.45
C THR A 230 12.58 4.82 3.22
N VAL A 231 11.30 4.60 3.03
CA VAL A 231 10.51 3.60 3.78
C VAL A 231 10.98 2.17 3.46
N PHE A 232 10.96 1.77 2.20
CA PHE A 232 11.35 0.42 1.81
C PHE A 232 12.86 0.20 1.78
N GLY A 233 13.61 1.19 1.29
CA GLY A 233 15.04 1.05 1.07
C GLY A 233 15.87 1.32 2.32
N TYR A 234 15.94 2.57 2.75
CA TYR A 234 16.77 2.96 3.87
C TYR A 234 16.33 2.30 5.19
N ARG A 235 15.02 2.34 5.50
CA ARG A 235 14.47 1.78 6.74
C ARG A 235 14.31 0.26 6.69
N ALA A 236 13.61 -0.28 5.70
CA ALA A 236 13.32 -1.71 5.63
C ALA A 236 14.39 -2.52 4.87
N ARG A 237 15.47 -1.89 4.38
CA ARG A 237 16.60 -2.57 3.73
C ARG A 237 16.27 -3.27 2.41
N TYR A 238 15.27 -2.80 1.68
CA TYR A 238 15.11 -3.22 0.30
C TYR A 238 16.26 -2.67 -0.56
N PRO A 239 16.84 -3.44 -1.50
CA PRO A 239 17.89 -2.94 -2.37
C PRO A 239 17.48 -1.69 -3.13
N LEU A 240 18.41 -0.75 -3.31
CA LEU A 240 18.19 0.52 -4.00
C LEU A 240 19.14 0.67 -5.17
N MET A 241 18.64 1.19 -6.30
CA MET A 241 19.45 1.64 -7.43
C MET A 241 19.71 3.14 -7.35
N ALA A 242 20.88 3.60 -7.80
CA ALA A 242 21.19 5.03 -7.85
C ALA A 242 20.33 5.78 -8.88
N THR A 243 19.88 5.09 -9.93
CA THR A 243 19.12 5.65 -11.08
C THR A 243 17.96 4.72 -11.45
N ASP A 244 17.30 5.00 -12.58
CA ASP A 244 16.26 4.16 -13.17
C ASP A 244 16.82 3.03 -14.07
N LYS A 245 18.11 2.73 -13.99
CA LYS A 245 18.69 1.59 -14.71
C LYS A 245 18.11 0.28 -14.20
N ALA A 246 18.03 -0.71 -15.09
CA ALA A 246 17.63 -2.07 -14.73
C ALA A 246 18.59 -2.66 -13.67
N GLY A 247 18.02 -3.40 -12.73
CA GLY A 247 18.75 -4.04 -11.63
C GLY A 247 17.78 -4.67 -10.64
N ASP A 248 18.32 -5.24 -9.57
CA ASP A 248 17.57 -5.93 -8.51
C ASP A 248 17.10 -5.02 -7.37
N GLY A 249 17.37 -3.72 -7.48
CA GLY A 249 17.00 -2.71 -6.49
C GLY A 249 15.91 -1.77 -6.98
N LEU A 250 15.24 -1.10 -6.03
CA LEU A 250 14.18 -0.14 -6.29
C LEU A 250 14.75 1.09 -7.03
N PRO A 251 14.24 1.39 -8.25
CA PRO A 251 14.70 2.52 -9.06
C PRO A 251 14.49 3.88 -8.40
N ARG A 252 15.11 4.94 -8.97
CA ARG A 252 15.06 6.28 -8.38
C ARG A 252 13.70 6.95 -8.50
N THR A 253 13.00 6.78 -9.61
CA THR A 253 11.76 7.53 -9.88
C THR A 253 10.53 6.65 -9.91
N ALA A 254 9.34 7.25 -9.74
CA ALA A 254 8.06 6.56 -9.91
C ALA A 254 7.95 5.88 -11.29
N ASN A 255 8.47 6.54 -12.34
CA ASN A 255 8.51 5.95 -13.68
C ASN A 255 9.44 4.72 -13.75
N GLY A 256 10.63 4.82 -13.16
CA GLY A 256 11.56 3.68 -13.09
C GLY A 256 10.96 2.52 -12.31
N MET A 257 10.38 2.77 -11.14
CA MET A 257 9.71 1.75 -10.33
C MET A 257 8.59 1.03 -11.09
N THR A 258 7.73 1.80 -11.80
CA THR A 258 6.60 1.23 -12.56
C THR A 258 7.07 0.30 -13.67
N ARG A 259 8.21 0.60 -14.31
CA ARG A 259 8.72 -0.10 -15.51
C ARG A 259 9.78 -1.16 -15.20
N SER A 260 10.28 -1.21 -13.98
CA SER A 260 11.26 -2.21 -13.57
C SER A 260 10.62 -3.59 -13.42
N ASP A 261 11.47 -4.63 -13.45
CA ASP A 261 11.09 -6.00 -13.12
C ASP A 261 11.11 -6.28 -11.61
N VAL A 262 11.32 -5.23 -10.78
CA VAL A 262 11.36 -5.33 -9.32
C VAL A 262 9.95 -5.50 -8.78
N GLY A 263 9.74 -6.54 -7.97
CA GLY A 263 8.43 -6.89 -7.41
C GLY A 263 7.46 -7.47 -8.44
N VAL A 264 6.19 -7.53 -8.08
CA VAL A 264 5.12 -8.17 -8.84
C VAL A 264 4.12 -7.13 -9.31
N ASP A 265 3.82 -7.11 -10.62
CA ASP A 265 2.75 -6.26 -11.15
C ASP A 265 1.38 -6.76 -10.67
N ILE A 266 0.74 -6.00 -9.80
CA ILE A 266 -0.65 -6.19 -9.39
C ILE A 266 -1.59 -5.66 -10.47
N TYR A 267 -1.27 -4.46 -10.97
CA TYR A 267 -1.87 -3.87 -12.15
C TYR A 267 -0.76 -3.38 -13.07
N LYS A 268 -0.66 -4.00 -14.26
CA LYS A 268 0.30 -3.58 -15.28
C LYS A 268 -0.13 -2.28 -15.91
N LEU A 269 0.85 -1.46 -16.27
CA LEU A 269 0.63 -0.27 -17.08
C LEU A 269 0.08 -0.68 -18.46
N GLN A 270 -1.09 -0.16 -18.84
CA GLN A 270 -1.81 -0.54 -20.06
C GLN A 270 -2.32 0.67 -20.83
N GLY A 271 -2.67 0.45 -22.11
CA GLY A 271 -3.24 1.47 -22.99
C GLY A 271 -2.22 2.46 -23.55
N PRO A 272 -2.67 3.39 -24.39
CA PRO A 272 -1.79 4.33 -25.08
C PRO A 272 -1.32 5.47 -24.17
N ALA A 273 -0.03 5.83 -24.31
CA ALA A 273 0.50 7.08 -23.74
C ALA A 273 -0.23 8.31 -24.36
N PRO A 274 -0.26 9.47 -23.69
CA PRO A 274 0.37 9.71 -22.39
C PRO A 274 -0.46 9.27 -21.18
N TRP A 275 -1.76 9.01 -21.36
CA TRP A 275 -2.67 8.88 -20.23
C TRP A 275 -2.81 7.47 -19.69
N TYR A 276 -2.55 6.44 -20.48
CA TYR A 276 -2.74 5.04 -20.13
C TYR A 276 -4.17 4.73 -19.63
N THR A 277 -4.49 3.47 -19.47
CA THR A 277 -5.80 3.03 -19.01
C THR A 277 -5.80 2.84 -17.49
N ARG A 278 -6.83 3.37 -16.82
CA ARG A 278 -7.09 3.10 -15.41
C ARG A 278 -7.46 1.63 -15.22
N PRO A 279 -7.00 0.92 -14.19
CA PRO A 279 -7.54 -0.39 -13.81
C PRO A 279 -9.04 -0.31 -13.56
N GLU A 280 -9.79 -1.30 -14.06
CA GLU A 280 -11.26 -1.36 -13.89
C GLU A 280 -11.67 -1.55 -12.43
N SER A 281 -10.82 -2.19 -11.64
CA SER A 281 -11.03 -2.46 -10.21
C SER A 281 -9.73 -2.29 -9.43
N THR A 282 -9.84 -1.97 -8.16
CA THR A 282 -8.75 -1.91 -7.19
C THR A 282 -8.75 -3.09 -6.21
N SER A 283 -9.61 -4.09 -6.44
CA SER A 283 -9.85 -5.23 -5.53
C SER A 283 -8.64 -6.15 -5.31
N LYS A 284 -7.61 -6.09 -6.18
CA LYS A 284 -6.37 -6.86 -6.03
C LYS A 284 -5.32 -6.18 -5.14
N LEU A 285 -5.54 -4.90 -4.81
CA LEU A 285 -4.62 -4.19 -3.93
C LEU A 285 -4.61 -4.81 -2.54
N GLN A 286 -3.43 -4.89 -1.98
CA GLN A 286 -3.18 -5.32 -0.62
C GLN A 286 -2.39 -4.24 0.12
N PRO A 287 -2.67 -3.97 1.41
CA PRO A 287 -1.87 -3.07 2.21
C PRO A 287 -0.37 -3.34 2.04
N GLY A 288 0.40 -2.29 1.71
CA GLY A 288 1.82 -2.41 1.33
C GLY A 288 2.13 -2.32 -0.16
N ASP A 289 1.12 -2.35 -1.04
CA ASP A 289 1.34 -2.18 -2.48
C ASP A 289 1.74 -0.75 -2.83
N LEU A 290 2.65 -0.61 -3.79
CA LEU A 290 2.95 0.67 -4.43
C LEU A 290 1.90 0.97 -5.51
N VAL A 291 1.34 2.16 -5.48
CA VAL A 291 0.35 2.64 -6.45
C VAL A 291 0.94 3.79 -7.26
N PHE A 292 0.75 3.75 -8.59
CA PHE A 292 1.39 4.67 -9.52
C PHE A 292 0.37 5.46 -10.33
N PHE A 293 0.65 6.77 -10.50
CA PHE A 293 -0.29 7.72 -11.08
C PHE A 293 0.31 8.45 -12.28
N LYS A 294 -0.56 8.72 -13.26
CA LYS A 294 -0.26 9.58 -14.39
C LYS A 294 -1.01 10.90 -14.23
N MET A 295 -0.29 11.95 -13.80
CA MET A 295 -0.87 13.25 -13.42
C MET A 295 -0.68 14.32 -14.50
N ASP A 296 0.45 14.33 -15.20
CA ASP A 296 0.81 15.38 -16.15
C ASP A 296 1.12 14.82 -17.55
N LYS A 297 0.34 15.25 -18.56
CA LYS A 297 0.58 14.87 -19.97
C LYS A 297 1.90 15.38 -20.52
N ARG A 298 2.45 16.49 -19.97
CA ARG A 298 3.71 17.10 -20.43
C ARG A 298 4.91 16.19 -20.17
N THR A 299 4.81 15.27 -19.23
CA THR A 299 5.85 14.27 -18.96
C THR A 299 5.84 13.11 -19.99
N GLY A 300 4.99 13.20 -21.01
CA GLY A 300 4.89 12.22 -22.08
C GLY A 300 4.44 10.85 -21.54
N ASN A 301 5.23 9.81 -21.80
CA ASN A 301 4.92 8.44 -21.36
C ASN A 301 5.42 8.10 -19.95
N ARG A 302 5.97 9.07 -19.19
CA ARG A 302 6.49 8.84 -17.83
C ARG A 302 5.36 8.84 -16.81
N MET A 303 5.48 7.98 -15.80
CA MET A 303 4.65 8.03 -14.60
C MET A 303 5.16 9.12 -13.67
N ASP A 304 4.25 9.85 -13.04
CA ASP A 304 4.56 11.10 -12.36
C ASP A 304 4.57 11.00 -10.84
N HIS A 305 3.89 9.99 -10.28
CA HIS A 305 3.71 9.91 -8.83
C HIS A 305 3.61 8.46 -8.36
N VAL A 306 4.01 8.24 -7.11
CA VAL A 306 3.90 6.95 -6.41
C VAL A 306 3.46 7.17 -4.97
N GLY A 307 2.67 6.21 -4.46
CA GLY A 307 2.27 6.14 -3.06
C GLY A 307 2.24 4.71 -2.55
N LEU A 308 2.08 4.57 -1.25
CA LEU A 308 1.97 3.31 -0.52
C LEU A 308 0.51 3.09 -0.11
N TYR A 309 -0.12 2.05 -0.62
CA TYR A 309 -1.51 1.70 -0.28
C TYR A 309 -1.61 1.19 1.16
N MET A 310 -2.54 1.74 1.93
CA MET A 310 -2.69 1.45 3.35
C MET A 310 -3.90 0.56 3.68
N GLY A 311 -4.79 0.32 2.73
CA GLY A 311 -6.10 -0.28 2.99
C GLY A 311 -7.21 0.75 3.03
N ASN A 312 -8.24 0.48 3.83
CA ASN A 312 -9.39 1.38 3.95
C ASN A 312 -9.26 2.28 5.18
N ASP A 313 -9.76 3.51 5.06
CA ASP A 313 -9.97 4.38 6.20
C ASP A 313 -11.24 3.99 6.99
N THR A 314 -11.51 4.70 8.08
CA THR A 314 -12.69 4.46 8.94
C THR A 314 -14.03 4.73 8.23
N ASP A 315 -14.03 5.44 7.12
CA ASP A 315 -15.20 5.70 6.28
C ASP A 315 -15.37 4.65 5.16
N GLY A 316 -14.44 3.67 5.08
CA GLY A 316 -14.45 2.59 4.09
C GLY A 316 -13.82 2.93 2.76
N HIS A 317 -13.11 4.08 2.64
CA HIS A 317 -12.43 4.49 1.43
C HIS A 317 -11.01 3.94 1.35
N GLN A 318 -10.61 3.51 0.17
CA GLN A 318 -9.24 3.04 -0.09
C GLN A 318 -8.25 4.21 -0.07
N ILE A 319 -7.28 4.16 0.84
CA ILE A 319 -6.35 5.26 1.13
C ILE A 319 -4.90 4.84 0.86
N PHE A 320 -4.09 5.81 0.45
CA PHE A 320 -2.64 5.66 0.32
C PHE A 320 -1.90 6.86 0.93
N VAL A 321 -0.69 6.62 1.41
CA VAL A 321 0.23 7.66 1.86
C VAL A 321 1.25 7.97 0.75
N SER A 322 1.55 9.24 0.54
CA SER A 322 2.60 9.68 -0.39
C SER A 322 3.11 11.08 -0.04
N SER A 323 4.35 11.38 -0.41
CA SER A 323 4.86 12.75 -0.31
C SER A 323 4.34 13.60 -1.48
N ARG A 324 3.77 14.78 -1.19
CA ARG A 324 3.06 15.64 -2.17
C ARG A 324 3.50 17.09 -2.08
N LYS A 325 3.46 17.77 -3.22
CA LYS A 325 3.86 19.19 -3.34
C LYS A 325 2.91 20.11 -2.59
N GLU A 326 1.60 19.90 -2.73
CA GLU A 326 0.55 20.81 -2.22
C GLU A 326 0.56 20.89 -0.70
N VAL A 327 0.71 19.75 -0.03
CA VAL A 327 0.80 19.67 1.44
C VAL A 327 2.22 19.72 1.96
N ASN A 328 3.19 19.80 1.06
CA ASN A 328 4.62 19.90 1.35
C ASN A 328 5.19 18.73 2.17
N GLY A 329 4.85 17.52 1.83
CA GLY A 329 5.42 16.35 2.50
C GLY A 329 4.56 15.09 2.42
N PRO A 330 4.97 14.04 3.15
CA PRO A 330 4.20 12.80 3.26
C PRO A 330 2.85 13.00 3.97
N THR A 331 1.77 12.45 3.39
CA THR A 331 0.41 12.58 3.91
C THR A 331 -0.48 11.44 3.43
N ILE A 332 -1.45 11.01 4.27
CA ILE A 332 -2.62 10.23 3.85
C ILE A 332 -3.80 11.14 3.51
N GLY A 333 -3.63 12.42 3.81
CA GLY A 333 -4.67 13.41 3.70
C GLY A 333 -4.72 14.09 2.37
N ASP A 334 -5.72 14.87 2.29
CA ASP A 334 -5.96 15.75 1.19
C ASP A 334 -6.98 16.81 1.54
N GLN A 335 -6.95 17.88 0.78
CA GLN A 335 -8.05 18.80 0.75
C GLN A 335 -9.09 18.25 -0.23
N GLY A 336 -10.17 17.67 0.29
CA GLY A 336 -11.32 17.30 -0.51
C GLY A 336 -11.37 15.85 -1.04
N GLY A 337 -10.78 14.89 -0.38
CA GLY A 337 -10.93 13.46 -0.72
C GLY A 337 -9.99 12.99 -1.83
N THR A 338 -8.83 13.63 -2.03
CA THR A 338 -7.90 13.32 -3.11
C THR A 338 -7.11 12.05 -2.91
N SER A 339 -6.82 11.63 -1.68
CA SER A 339 -6.07 10.41 -1.36
C SER A 339 -6.81 9.11 -1.65
N ARG A 340 -8.08 9.17 -2.03
CA ARG A 340 -8.91 7.99 -2.27
C ARG A 340 -8.59 7.37 -3.61
N LEU A 341 -8.47 6.05 -3.65
CA LEU A 341 -8.28 5.25 -4.87
C LEU A 341 -9.60 4.75 -5.45
N ASP A 342 -10.67 4.72 -4.65
CA ASP A 342 -12.03 4.41 -5.03
C ASP A 342 -12.80 5.67 -5.47
N GLY A 343 -13.96 5.47 -6.10
CA GLY A 343 -14.81 6.57 -6.57
C GLY A 343 -14.20 7.39 -7.71
N ASN A 344 -14.50 8.69 -7.71
CA ASN A 344 -14.14 9.64 -8.76
C ASN A 344 -13.19 10.75 -8.26
N GLY A 345 -12.47 10.52 -7.16
CA GLY A 345 -11.49 11.46 -6.63
C GLY A 345 -10.33 11.71 -7.57
N PHE A 346 -9.52 12.74 -7.29
CA PHE A 346 -8.40 13.13 -8.14
C PHE A 346 -7.46 11.95 -8.44
N TYR A 347 -6.90 11.32 -7.41
CA TYR A 347 -5.98 10.21 -7.60
C TYR A 347 -6.65 8.94 -8.12
N ALA A 348 -7.92 8.68 -7.73
CA ALA A 348 -8.69 7.57 -8.26
C ALA A 348 -8.76 7.60 -9.80
N GLY A 349 -9.00 8.79 -10.38
CA GLY A 349 -9.02 9.00 -11.84
C GLY A 349 -7.66 8.82 -12.51
N LEU A 350 -6.56 8.94 -11.76
CA LEU A 350 -5.18 8.99 -12.29
C LEU A 350 -4.35 7.74 -12.01
N LEU A 351 -4.88 6.76 -11.25
CA LEU A 351 -4.24 5.48 -11.00
C LEU A 351 -4.03 4.71 -12.31
N ARG A 352 -2.82 4.18 -12.54
CA ARG A 352 -2.46 3.47 -13.79
C ARG A 352 -1.83 2.11 -13.57
N ALA A 353 -1.08 1.94 -12.48
CA ALA A 353 -0.38 0.70 -12.20
C ALA A 353 -0.26 0.48 -10.70
N ALA A 354 0.03 -0.75 -10.29
CA ALA A 354 0.39 -1.07 -8.92
C ALA A 354 1.38 -2.24 -8.90
N LYS A 355 2.30 -2.21 -7.92
CA LYS A 355 3.29 -3.27 -7.69
C LYS A 355 3.34 -3.66 -6.22
N ARG A 356 3.66 -4.91 -5.98
CA ARG A 356 4.01 -5.48 -4.67
C ARG A 356 5.50 -5.82 -4.68
N LEU A 357 6.26 -5.22 -3.76
CA LEU A 357 7.72 -5.41 -3.69
C LEU A 357 8.12 -6.75 -3.06
#